data_3aca399de3875499277635cbb796d3fc
#
_entry.id   3aca399de3875499277635cbb796d3fc
#
_cell.length_a   1.000
_cell.length_b   1.000
_cell.length_c   1.000
_cell.angle_alpha   90.00
_cell.angle_beta   90.00
_cell.angle_gamma   90.00
#
_symmetry.space_group_name_H-M   'P 1'
#
loop_
_entity.id
_entity.type
_entity.pdbx_description
1 polymer ?
#
loop_
_entity_poly.entity_id
_entity_poly.type
_entity_poly.pdbx_seq_one_letter_code
_entity_poly.pdbx_strand_id
1 'polypeptide(L)'
;VYALNDGWTSTHWTYNYSYIMPEVQKCEQINVEQPALLAVTQILKVELMHRVADCYGPLVYSKFGQEGDNVDDLKTAYKQFFTDLEKGITSLQSFIKDNPGVEPYKDADMLTPNKTLAEWVKFGNSLRLRLAMRVANVDKALATEQAQKSFTLGQFLEAPNEIISVSTAGGYNNPLGEINKSWGEVFMGATMESVLTGYDDPRMSKYYDPANGAVITWKENDVVKELPQLFEYAGSYKGVPQGTGLLSADNRYKECSKSTVSQKTNPILMTAAEVWFLRAEAALRGISTEDPKICYETGVKTSFEQWGVGGVDAYLQSDKTPADYKDPFDTQFDMNARITTTPNWADANGTEEQFEKIMTQKWLAIYPEGNEAWTEQRRTGYPKLFK
;
A
#
# COMPACT_ATOMS: atom_id res chain seq x y z
N VAL A 1 -4.57 22.75 -6.97
CA VAL A 1 -6.01 22.71 -7.29
C VAL A 1 -6.34 21.31 -7.73
N TYR A 2 -7.20 20.64 -6.98
CA TYR A 2 -7.71 19.33 -7.36
C TYR A 2 -8.83 19.53 -8.40
N ALA A 3 -8.45 19.58 -9.67
CA ALA A 3 -9.42 19.60 -10.76
C ALA A 3 -9.71 18.16 -11.18
N LEU A 4 -11.01 17.82 -11.26
CA LEU A 4 -11.42 16.55 -11.83
C LEU A 4 -11.07 16.54 -13.33
N ASN A 5 -10.44 15.46 -13.76
CA ASN A 5 -10.20 15.16 -15.17
C ASN A 5 -10.85 13.81 -15.46
N ASP A 6 -12.00 13.83 -16.11
CA ASP A 6 -12.80 12.62 -16.37
C ASP A 6 -12.02 11.55 -17.11
N GLY A 7 -11.16 11.93 -18.05
CA GLY A 7 -10.31 10.99 -18.80
C GLY A 7 -9.34 10.24 -17.90
N TRP A 8 -8.72 10.92 -16.95
CA TRP A 8 -7.77 10.29 -16.01
C TRP A 8 -8.49 9.59 -14.86
N THR A 9 -9.52 10.22 -14.33
CA THR A 9 -10.28 9.68 -13.20
C THR A 9 -11.00 8.39 -13.56
N SER A 10 -11.48 8.24 -14.81
CA SER A 10 -12.14 7.03 -15.28
C SER A 10 -11.21 5.91 -15.71
N THR A 11 -9.90 6.17 -15.85
CA THR A 11 -8.94 5.20 -16.42
C THR A 11 -8.95 3.88 -15.66
N HIS A 12 -8.87 3.91 -14.35
CA HIS A 12 -8.86 2.70 -13.53
C HIS A 12 -10.17 1.90 -13.67
N TRP A 13 -11.32 2.57 -13.70
CA TRP A 13 -12.61 1.95 -13.99
C TRP A 13 -12.63 1.30 -15.37
N THR A 14 -12.27 2.06 -16.40
CA THR A 14 -12.30 1.60 -17.79
C THR A 14 -11.41 0.39 -18.00
N TYR A 15 -10.16 0.40 -17.49
CA TYR A 15 -9.26 -0.74 -17.63
C TYR A 15 -9.81 -1.99 -16.95
N ASN A 16 -10.37 -1.87 -15.74
CA ASN A 16 -10.93 -3.02 -15.04
C ASN A 16 -12.10 -3.65 -15.79
N TYR A 17 -13.03 -2.84 -16.32
CA TYR A 17 -14.22 -3.38 -16.98
C TYR A 17 -14.06 -3.70 -18.46
N SER A 18 -13.10 -3.08 -19.14
CA SER A 18 -12.86 -3.35 -20.57
C SER A 18 -11.84 -4.46 -20.80
N TYR A 19 -10.90 -4.66 -19.89
CA TYR A 19 -9.79 -5.60 -20.11
C TYR A 19 -9.67 -6.67 -19.02
N ILE A 20 -9.89 -6.35 -17.75
CA ILE A 20 -9.62 -7.28 -16.65
C ILE A 20 -10.82 -8.18 -16.38
N MET A 21 -12.00 -7.62 -16.10
CA MET A 21 -13.17 -8.43 -15.76
C MET A 21 -13.66 -9.38 -16.87
N PRO A 22 -13.58 -9.03 -18.17
CA PRO A 22 -13.86 -10.00 -19.23
C PRO A 22 -12.91 -11.21 -19.21
N GLU A 23 -11.60 -11.00 -18.96
CA GLU A 23 -10.64 -12.10 -18.87
C GLU A 23 -10.82 -12.91 -17.58
N VAL A 24 -11.15 -12.26 -16.46
CA VAL A 24 -11.51 -12.97 -15.22
C VAL A 24 -12.72 -13.88 -15.45
N GLN A 25 -13.79 -13.36 -16.06
CA GLN A 25 -14.99 -14.15 -16.37
C GLN A 25 -14.68 -15.34 -17.28
N LYS A 26 -13.83 -15.13 -18.29
CA LYS A 26 -13.37 -16.19 -19.17
C LYS A 26 -12.56 -17.24 -18.41
N CYS A 27 -11.64 -16.82 -17.53
CA CYS A 27 -10.88 -17.74 -16.68
C CYS A 27 -11.81 -18.54 -15.75
N GLU A 28 -12.84 -17.92 -15.17
CA GLU A 28 -13.83 -18.62 -14.35
C GLU A 28 -14.58 -19.69 -15.17
N GLN A 29 -14.92 -19.40 -16.44
CA GLN A 29 -15.64 -20.33 -17.31
C GLN A 29 -14.79 -21.53 -17.76
N ILE A 30 -13.53 -21.29 -18.17
CA ILE A 30 -12.68 -22.35 -18.70
C ILE A 30 -12.08 -23.25 -17.61
N ASN A 31 -11.99 -22.75 -16.38
CA ASN A 31 -11.37 -23.46 -15.25
C ASN A 31 -12.39 -24.14 -14.32
N VAL A 32 -13.64 -24.30 -14.73
CA VAL A 32 -14.69 -24.93 -13.90
C VAL A 32 -14.26 -26.30 -13.35
N GLU A 33 -13.58 -27.13 -14.19
CA GLU A 33 -13.09 -28.46 -13.82
C GLU A 33 -11.65 -28.44 -13.27
N GLN A 34 -11.07 -27.25 -13.06
CA GLN A 34 -9.71 -27.07 -12.57
C GLN A 34 -9.69 -26.26 -11.27
N PRO A 35 -9.97 -26.90 -10.12
CA PRO A 35 -10.26 -26.21 -8.87
C PRO A 35 -9.12 -25.30 -8.38
N ALA A 36 -7.85 -25.65 -8.61
CA ALA A 36 -6.72 -24.82 -8.22
C ALA A 36 -6.63 -23.53 -9.06
N LEU A 37 -6.83 -23.62 -10.39
CA LEU A 37 -6.78 -22.46 -11.28
C LEU A 37 -7.99 -21.52 -11.06
N LEU A 38 -9.17 -22.12 -10.85
CA LEU A 38 -10.37 -21.36 -10.50
C LEU A 38 -10.19 -20.61 -9.18
N ALA A 39 -9.60 -21.25 -8.18
CA ALA A 39 -9.35 -20.66 -6.87
C ALA A 39 -8.37 -19.48 -6.94
N VAL A 40 -7.26 -19.61 -7.68
CA VAL A 40 -6.33 -18.50 -7.94
C VAL A 40 -7.05 -17.34 -8.64
N THR A 41 -7.90 -17.65 -9.65
CA THR A 41 -8.70 -16.64 -10.35
C THR A 41 -9.63 -15.88 -9.39
N GLN A 42 -10.28 -16.59 -8.45
CA GLN A 42 -11.17 -15.96 -7.46
C GLN A 42 -10.43 -15.03 -6.50
N ILE A 43 -9.27 -15.44 -5.98
CA ILE A 43 -8.44 -14.61 -5.10
C ILE A 43 -7.96 -13.35 -5.85
N LEU A 44 -7.47 -13.53 -7.08
CA LEU A 44 -7.00 -12.44 -7.92
C LEU A 44 -8.12 -11.47 -8.28
N LYS A 45 -9.33 -11.97 -8.58
CA LYS A 45 -10.52 -11.14 -8.83
C LYS A 45 -10.80 -10.22 -7.64
N VAL A 46 -10.74 -10.73 -6.42
CA VAL A 46 -10.95 -9.92 -5.21
C VAL A 46 -9.85 -8.88 -5.06
N GLU A 47 -8.57 -9.25 -5.24
CA GLU A 47 -7.44 -8.29 -5.16
C GLU A 47 -7.60 -7.13 -6.15
N LEU A 48 -8.05 -7.40 -7.36
CA LEU A 48 -8.25 -6.37 -8.37
C LEU A 48 -9.47 -5.49 -8.07
N MET A 49 -10.59 -6.09 -7.67
CA MET A 49 -11.88 -5.38 -7.60
C MET A 49 -12.10 -4.65 -6.29
N HIS A 50 -11.45 -5.06 -5.17
CA HIS A 50 -11.50 -4.24 -3.95
C HIS A 50 -10.85 -2.87 -4.17
N ARG A 51 -9.83 -2.77 -5.02
CA ARG A 51 -9.19 -1.49 -5.38
C ARG A 51 -10.12 -0.59 -6.18
N VAL A 52 -10.98 -1.18 -7.03
CA VAL A 52 -12.05 -0.44 -7.71
C VAL A 52 -13.07 0.09 -6.69
N ALA A 53 -13.48 -0.75 -5.73
CA ALA A 53 -14.36 -0.34 -4.65
C ALA A 53 -13.75 0.80 -3.79
N ASP A 54 -12.46 0.72 -3.50
CA ASP A 54 -11.74 1.75 -2.75
C ASP A 54 -11.70 3.11 -3.48
N CYS A 55 -11.63 3.11 -4.81
CA CYS A 55 -11.57 4.32 -5.61
C CYS A 55 -12.95 4.92 -5.90
N TYR A 56 -13.94 4.08 -6.23
CA TYR A 56 -15.21 4.56 -6.81
C TYR A 56 -16.43 4.29 -5.94
N GLY A 57 -16.33 3.43 -4.94
CA GLY A 57 -17.47 3.01 -4.12
C GLY A 57 -18.27 1.87 -4.76
N PRO A 58 -19.59 2.00 -4.97
CA PRO A 58 -20.42 0.97 -5.62
C PRO A 58 -19.84 0.56 -6.97
N LEU A 59 -19.88 -0.75 -7.29
CA LEU A 59 -19.19 -1.30 -8.44
C LEU A 59 -19.97 -2.48 -9.05
N VAL A 60 -19.64 -2.87 -10.28
CA VAL A 60 -20.18 -4.07 -10.92
C VAL A 60 -19.28 -5.26 -10.62
N TYR A 61 -19.69 -6.14 -9.71
CA TYR A 61 -18.88 -7.29 -9.30
C TYR A 61 -19.63 -8.62 -9.40
N SER A 62 -20.66 -8.83 -8.57
CA SER A 62 -21.36 -10.12 -8.48
C SER A 62 -22.20 -10.43 -9.70
N LYS A 63 -22.64 -9.41 -10.41
CA LYS A 63 -23.50 -9.49 -11.60
C LYS A 63 -22.79 -9.03 -12.88
N PHE A 64 -21.46 -9.09 -12.92
CA PHE A 64 -20.72 -8.72 -14.12
C PHE A 64 -21.16 -9.57 -15.33
N GLY A 65 -21.42 -8.89 -16.46
CA GLY A 65 -21.91 -9.54 -17.68
C GLY A 65 -23.42 -9.85 -17.72
N GLN A 66 -24.16 -9.50 -16.68
CA GLN A 66 -25.62 -9.61 -16.66
C GLN A 66 -26.28 -8.31 -17.14
N GLU A 67 -27.47 -8.43 -17.75
CA GLU A 67 -28.27 -7.28 -18.14
C GLU A 67 -29.06 -6.70 -16.95
N GLY A 68 -29.41 -5.41 -17.02
CA GLY A 68 -30.21 -4.72 -16.02
C GLY A 68 -29.37 -4.03 -14.94
N ASP A 69 -29.92 -3.89 -13.74
CA ASP A 69 -29.22 -3.32 -12.58
C ASP A 69 -28.19 -4.33 -12.05
N ASN A 70 -26.96 -4.10 -12.42
CA ASN A 70 -25.82 -4.96 -12.09
C ASN A 70 -24.82 -4.33 -11.11
N VAL A 71 -25.12 -3.14 -10.58
CA VAL A 71 -24.27 -2.47 -9.60
C VAL A 71 -24.51 -3.03 -8.20
N ASP A 72 -23.45 -3.47 -7.56
CA ASP A 72 -23.44 -3.85 -6.15
C ASP A 72 -23.17 -2.62 -5.29
N ASP A 73 -23.93 -2.41 -4.23
CA ASP A 73 -23.51 -1.51 -3.16
C ASP A 73 -22.28 -2.09 -2.43
N LEU A 74 -21.56 -1.25 -1.69
CA LEU A 74 -20.33 -1.68 -1.01
C LEU A 74 -20.57 -2.83 -0.03
N LYS A 75 -21.69 -2.86 0.67
CA LYS A 75 -22.00 -3.93 1.61
C LYS A 75 -22.17 -5.28 0.90
N THR A 76 -22.87 -5.28 -0.22
CA THR A 76 -23.05 -6.47 -1.08
C THR A 76 -21.73 -6.91 -1.67
N ALA A 77 -20.95 -5.98 -2.23
CA ALA A 77 -19.66 -6.26 -2.83
C ALA A 77 -18.67 -6.90 -1.81
N TYR A 78 -18.52 -6.33 -0.61
CA TYR A 78 -17.63 -6.87 0.41
C TYR A 78 -18.05 -8.25 0.91
N LYS A 79 -19.35 -8.52 1.07
CA LYS A 79 -19.83 -9.87 1.38
C LYS A 79 -19.46 -10.87 0.29
N GLN A 80 -19.54 -10.45 -0.97
CA GLN A 80 -19.17 -11.30 -2.09
C GLN A 80 -17.66 -11.49 -2.15
N PHE A 81 -16.83 -10.46 -1.88
CA PHE A 81 -15.39 -10.60 -1.76
C PHE A 81 -15.00 -11.66 -0.73
N PHE A 82 -15.60 -11.63 0.45
CA PHE A 82 -15.35 -12.65 1.47
C PHE A 82 -15.81 -14.04 1.05
N THR A 83 -16.93 -14.14 0.33
CA THR A 83 -17.42 -15.42 -0.21
C THR A 83 -16.45 -16.02 -1.23
N ASP A 84 -15.93 -15.19 -2.13
CA ASP A 84 -15.00 -15.64 -3.17
C ASP A 84 -13.62 -15.99 -2.58
N LEU A 85 -13.14 -15.22 -1.59
CA LEU A 85 -11.93 -15.58 -0.84
C LEU A 85 -12.08 -16.90 -0.08
N GLU A 86 -13.22 -17.13 0.59
CA GLU A 86 -13.48 -18.38 1.31
C GLU A 86 -13.43 -19.57 0.36
N LYS A 87 -14.13 -19.48 -0.79
CA LYS A 87 -14.12 -20.53 -1.81
C LYS A 87 -12.72 -20.77 -2.34
N GLY A 88 -11.99 -19.72 -2.73
CA GLY A 88 -10.65 -19.82 -3.27
C GLY A 88 -9.68 -20.47 -2.28
N ILE A 89 -9.64 -19.99 -1.05
CA ILE A 89 -8.75 -20.49 0.00
C ILE A 89 -9.05 -21.97 0.29
N THR A 90 -10.32 -22.32 0.52
CA THR A 90 -10.73 -23.69 0.85
C THR A 90 -10.44 -24.66 -0.30
N SER A 91 -10.70 -24.24 -1.54
CA SER A 91 -10.41 -25.03 -2.73
C SER A 91 -8.91 -25.30 -2.89
N LEU A 92 -8.04 -24.29 -2.68
CA LEU A 92 -6.59 -24.46 -2.71
C LEU A 92 -6.10 -25.40 -1.61
N GLN A 93 -6.59 -25.27 -0.39
CA GLN A 93 -6.22 -26.16 0.73
C GLN A 93 -6.58 -27.61 0.44
N SER A 94 -7.78 -27.86 -0.10
CA SER A 94 -8.20 -29.21 -0.51
C SER A 94 -7.31 -29.74 -1.62
N PHE A 95 -7.07 -28.94 -2.65
CA PHE A 95 -6.23 -29.35 -3.77
C PHE A 95 -4.79 -29.70 -3.34
N ILE A 96 -4.16 -28.86 -2.51
CA ILE A 96 -2.81 -29.08 -2.00
C ILE A 96 -2.74 -30.38 -1.17
N LYS A 97 -3.77 -30.63 -0.35
CA LYS A 97 -3.85 -31.84 0.46
C LYS A 97 -3.97 -33.11 -0.40
N ASP A 98 -4.81 -33.06 -1.44
CA ASP A 98 -5.12 -34.21 -2.27
C ASP A 98 -4.05 -34.44 -3.36
N ASN A 99 -3.27 -33.42 -3.69
CA ASN A 99 -2.24 -33.42 -4.74
C ASN A 99 -0.91 -32.86 -4.25
N PRO A 100 -0.20 -33.47 -3.31
CA PRO A 100 1.03 -32.97 -2.75
C PRO A 100 2.10 -32.67 -3.79
N GLY A 101 2.63 -31.44 -3.82
CA GLY A 101 3.72 -31.01 -4.72
C GLY A 101 3.27 -30.71 -6.16
N VAL A 102 1.99 -30.73 -6.46
CA VAL A 102 1.45 -30.34 -7.77
C VAL A 102 1.16 -28.84 -7.78
N GLU A 103 1.82 -28.12 -8.68
CA GLU A 103 1.75 -26.65 -8.81
C GLU A 103 1.30 -26.27 -10.23
N PRO A 104 0.00 -26.38 -10.57
CA PRO A 104 -0.49 -26.22 -11.95
C PRO A 104 -0.42 -24.78 -12.46
N TYR A 105 -0.24 -23.79 -11.58
CA TYR A 105 -0.16 -22.37 -11.91
C TYR A 105 1.28 -21.84 -11.96
N LYS A 106 2.27 -22.63 -11.58
CA LYS A 106 3.67 -22.22 -11.38
C LYS A 106 4.26 -21.44 -12.55
N ASP A 107 4.05 -21.91 -13.78
CA ASP A 107 4.66 -21.29 -14.96
C ASP A 107 3.97 -19.96 -15.35
N ALA A 108 2.71 -19.78 -14.97
CA ALA A 108 1.94 -18.57 -15.21
C ALA A 108 1.98 -17.59 -14.03
N ASP A 109 2.47 -18.00 -12.86
CA ASP A 109 2.50 -17.18 -11.66
C ASP A 109 3.51 -16.04 -11.81
N MET A 110 3.00 -14.82 -11.74
CA MET A 110 3.78 -13.58 -11.80
C MET A 110 3.74 -12.81 -10.47
N LEU A 111 3.06 -13.34 -9.44
CA LEU A 111 2.77 -12.61 -8.21
C LEU A 111 3.51 -13.15 -6.99
N THR A 112 3.56 -14.46 -6.81
CA THR A 112 4.12 -15.05 -5.60
C THR A 112 5.62 -15.37 -5.76
N PRO A 113 6.44 -15.20 -4.69
CA PRO A 113 7.89 -15.30 -4.82
C PRO A 113 8.40 -16.69 -5.20
N ASN A 114 7.78 -17.76 -4.69
CA ASN A 114 8.18 -19.15 -4.98
C ASN A 114 7.22 -19.87 -5.93
N LYS A 115 6.19 -19.18 -6.39
CA LYS A 115 5.20 -19.71 -7.37
C LYS A 115 4.50 -21.00 -6.88
N THR A 116 4.02 -20.97 -5.63
CA THR A 116 3.34 -22.09 -5.01
C THR A 116 1.89 -21.78 -4.65
N LEU A 117 1.03 -22.79 -4.70
CA LEU A 117 -0.36 -22.64 -4.25
C LEU A 117 -0.47 -22.33 -2.74
N ALA A 118 0.51 -22.77 -1.94
CA ALA A 118 0.56 -22.44 -0.52
C ALA A 118 0.75 -20.92 -0.28
N GLU A 119 1.51 -20.24 -1.12
CA GLU A 119 1.63 -18.77 -1.07
C GLU A 119 0.33 -18.08 -1.47
N TRP A 120 -0.42 -18.65 -2.42
CA TRP A 120 -1.75 -18.14 -2.76
C TRP A 120 -2.75 -18.31 -1.60
N VAL A 121 -2.67 -19.39 -0.81
CA VAL A 121 -3.46 -19.53 0.43
C VAL A 121 -3.09 -18.43 1.43
N LYS A 122 -1.78 -18.21 1.67
CA LYS A 122 -1.31 -17.15 2.56
C LYS A 122 -1.77 -15.76 2.08
N PHE A 123 -1.65 -15.50 0.78
CA PHE A 123 -2.10 -14.24 0.19
C PHE A 123 -3.61 -14.05 0.35
N GLY A 124 -4.41 -15.01 -0.05
CA GLY A 124 -5.88 -14.95 0.07
C GLY A 124 -6.33 -14.74 1.52
N ASN A 125 -5.69 -15.41 2.47
CA ASN A 125 -5.99 -15.25 3.90
C ASN A 125 -5.56 -13.88 4.46
N SER A 126 -4.41 -13.39 4.03
CA SER A 126 -3.92 -12.04 4.40
C SER A 126 -4.81 -10.94 3.78
N LEU A 127 -5.25 -11.13 2.54
CA LEU A 127 -6.21 -10.24 1.88
C LEU A 127 -7.57 -10.25 2.61
N ARG A 128 -8.04 -11.43 3.07
CA ARG A 128 -9.24 -11.51 3.92
C ARG A 128 -9.09 -10.64 5.17
N LEU A 129 -7.94 -10.70 5.84
CA LEU A 129 -7.70 -9.87 7.03
C LEU A 129 -7.65 -8.38 6.68
N ARG A 130 -7.01 -7.98 5.56
CA ARG A 130 -7.03 -6.59 5.07
C ARG A 130 -8.47 -6.08 4.91
N LEU A 131 -9.30 -6.85 4.21
CA LEU A 131 -10.68 -6.48 3.95
C LEU A 131 -11.56 -6.53 5.22
N ALA A 132 -11.28 -7.43 6.16
CA ALA A 132 -11.94 -7.46 7.46
C ALA A 132 -11.66 -6.17 8.26
N MET A 133 -10.41 -5.72 8.32
CA MET A 133 -10.06 -4.44 8.95
C MET A 133 -10.64 -3.25 8.20
N ARG A 134 -10.77 -3.34 6.86
CA ARG A 134 -11.39 -2.30 6.03
C ARG A 134 -12.83 -2.00 6.44
N VAL A 135 -13.60 -3.02 6.78
CA VAL A 135 -15.02 -2.86 7.19
C VAL A 135 -15.21 -2.71 8.70
N ALA A 136 -14.15 -2.75 9.51
CA ALA A 136 -14.24 -2.79 10.97
C ALA A 136 -14.96 -1.59 11.61
N ASN A 137 -14.92 -0.43 10.96
CA ASN A 137 -15.60 0.78 11.45
C ASN A 137 -17.09 0.86 11.04
N VAL A 138 -17.53 0.08 10.05
CA VAL A 138 -18.89 0.17 9.48
C VAL A 138 -19.70 -1.10 9.69
N ASP A 139 -19.05 -2.28 9.78
CA ASP A 139 -19.69 -3.56 10.10
C ASP A 139 -18.76 -4.41 10.98
N LYS A 140 -18.77 -4.10 12.29
CA LYS A 140 -17.93 -4.77 13.27
C LYS A 140 -18.19 -6.28 13.34
N ALA A 141 -19.43 -6.72 13.14
CA ALA A 141 -19.78 -8.14 13.19
C ALA A 141 -19.14 -8.91 12.04
N LEU A 142 -19.27 -8.40 10.81
CA LEU A 142 -18.65 -8.96 9.62
C LEU A 142 -17.12 -8.94 9.73
N ALA A 143 -16.55 -7.82 10.19
CA ALA A 143 -15.11 -7.69 10.41
C ALA A 143 -14.59 -8.76 11.38
N THR A 144 -15.27 -8.93 12.52
CA THR A 144 -14.89 -9.93 13.54
C THR A 144 -14.99 -11.35 12.98
N GLU A 145 -16.09 -11.69 12.31
CA GLU A 145 -16.28 -13.00 11.69
C GLU A 145 -15.14 -13.35 10.73
N GLN A 146 -14.87 -12.45 9.78
CA GLN A 146 -13.91 -12.70 8.73
C GLN A 146 -12.46 -12.71 9.24
N ALA A 147 -12.12 -11.82 10.18
CA ALA A 147 -10.81 -11.84 10.83
C ALA A 147 -10.61 -13.12 11.65
N GLN A 148 -11.60 -13.57 12.41
CA GLN A 148 -11.51 -14.83 13.16
C GLN A 148 -11.30 -16.04 12.25
N LYS A 149 -11.94 -16.09 11.07
CA LYS A 149 -11.65 -17.12 10.06
C LYS A 149 -10.19 -17.06 9.61
N SER A 150 -9.64 -15.86 9.41
CA SER A 150 -8.23 -15.70 9.03
C SER A 150 -7.28 -16.16 10.13
N PHE A 151 -7.56 -15.83 11.40
CA PHE A 151 -6.76 -16.27 12.53
C PHE A 151 -6.88 -17.78 12.79
N THR A 152 -8.07 -18.36 12.61
CA THR A 152 -8.29 -19.81 12.72
C THR A 152 -7.47 -20.57 11.68
N LEU A 153 -7.39 -20.08 10.46
CA LEU A 153 -6.53 -20.64 9.44
C LEU A 153 -5.05 -20.47 9.76
N GLY A 154 -4.64 -19.32 10.30
CA GLY A 154 -3.28 -19.05 10.76
C GLY A 154 -2.20 -19.01 9.67
N GLN A 155 -2.57 -19.12 8.40
CA GLN A 155 -1.64 -19.06 7.26
C GLN A 155 -1.61 -17.63 6.70
N PHE A 156 -0.65 -16.84 7.17
CA PHE A 156 -0.43 -15.46 6.76
C PHE A 156 0.88 -15.29 6.00
N LEU A 157 1.02 -14.18 5.29
CA LEU A 157 2.33 -13.67 4.89
C LEU A 157 3.02 -13.15 6.15
N GLU A 158 4.17 -13.71 6.52
CA GLU A 158 4.84 -13.42 7.79
C GLU A 158 6.33 -13.10 7.62
N ALA A 159 7.00 -13.75 6.66
CA ALA A 159 8.42 -13.56 6.43
C ALA A 159 8.70 -12.32 5.52
N PRO A 160 9.81 -11.60 5.74
CA PRO A 160 10.13 -10.37 4.99
C PRO A 160 10.19 -10.52 3.47
N ASN A 161 10.50 -11.74 2.99
CA ASN A 161 10.56 -12.08 1.57
C ASN A 161 9.21 -12.55 0.99
N GLU A 162 8.18 -12.72 1.82
CA GLU A 162 6.82 -13.04 1.37
C GLU A 162 6.11 -11.76 0.91
N ILE A 163 6.49 -11.30 -0.28
CA ILE A 163 5.96 -10.09 -0.91
C ILE A 163 5.14 -10.50 -2.13
N ILE A 164 3.88 -10.14 -2.14
CA ILE A 164 3.03 -10.25 -3.31
C ILE A 164 3.27 -9.04 -4.20
N SER A 165 3.83 -9.26 -5.38
CA SER A 165 4.20 -8.19 -6.29
C SER A 165 4.12 -8.66 -7.74
N VAL A 166 3.83 -7.76 -8.67
CA VAL A 166 3.78 -8.10 -10.09
C VAL A 166 5.20 -8.17 -10.64
N SER A 167 5.61 -9.33 -11.17
CA SER A 167 6.94 -9.49 -11.75
C SER A 167 7.11 -8.66 -13.03
N THR A 168 8.17 -7.88 -13.10
CA THR A 168 8.58 -7.14 -14.30
C THR A 168 9.50 -7.97 -15.22
N ALA A 169 9.87 -9.18 -14.83
CA ALA A 169 10.78 -10.05 -15.59
C ALA A 169 10.22 -10.47 -16.96
N GLY A 170 8.90 -10.51 -17.10
CA GLY A 170 8.20 -10.83 -18.37
C GLY A 170 8.17 -9.69 -19.39
N GLY A 171 8.94 -8.62 -19.20
CA GLY A 171 8.98 -7.46 -20.11
C GLY A 171 7.99 -6.35 -19.76
N TYR A 172 7.28 -6.45 -18.66
CA TYR A 172 6.40 -5.38 -18.16
C TYR A 172 7.21 -4.29 -17.46
N ASN A 173 6.72 -3.07 -17.56
CA ASN A 173 7.27 -1.94 -16.82
C ASN A 173 6.32 -1.55 -15.68
N ASN A 174 6.90 -1.21 -14.54
CA ASN A 174 6.14 -0.58 -13.46
C ASN A 174 5.68 0.81 -13.90
N PRO A 175 4.34 1.09 -13.95
CA PRO A 175 3.84 2.40 -14.37
C PRO A 175 4.33 3.55 -13.47
N LEU A 176 4.46 3.33 -12.16
CA LEU A 176 5.03 4.32 -11.24
C LEU A 176 6.49 4.61 -11.59
N GLY A 177 7.25 3.60 -11.97
CA GLY A 177 8.63 3.76 -12.44
C GLY A 177 8.72 4.56 -13.73
N GLU A 178 7.73 4.42 -14.64
CA GLU A 178 7.63 5.25 -15.85
C GLU A 178 7.39 6.71 -15.48
N ILE A 179 6.39 7.00 -14.66
CA ILE A 179 6.08 8.35 -14.20
C ILE A 179 7.28 8.96 -13.45
N ASN A 180 8.00 8.15 -12.66
CA ASN A 180 9.16 8.62 -11.89
C ASN A 180 10.38 8.88 -12.76
N LYS A 181 10.80 7.92 -13.59
CA LYS A 181 12.10 8.00 -14.29
C LYS A 181 11.99 8.65 -15.67
N SER A 182 10.88 8.43 -16.41
CA SER A 182 10.71 9.00 -17.74
C SER A 182 10.09 10.40 -17.70
N TRP A 183 9.09 10.63 -16.83
CA TRP A 183 8.44 11.94 -16.71
C TRP A 183 9.05 12.81 -15.60
N GLY A 184 9.70 12.19 -14.60
CA GLY A 184 10.37 12.92 -13.52
C GLY A 184 9.41 13.53 -12.50
N GLU A 185 8.20 12.99 -12.33
CA GLU A 185 7.09 13.61 -11.58
C GLU A 185 6.82 12.97 -10.20
N VAL A 186 7.62 12.00 -9.75
CA VAL A 186 7.39 11.35 -8.44
C VAL A 186 8.42 11.82 -7.42
N PHE A 187 8.01 12.71 -6.56
CA PHE A 187 8.85 13.29 -5.51
C PHE A 187 8.46 12.75 -4.13
N MET A 188 9.39 12.85 -3.18
CA MET A 188 9.09 12.69 -1.77
C MET A 188 8.10 13.78 -1.34
N GLY A 189 7.03 13.42 -0.66
CA GLY A 189 6.10 14.40 -0.09
C GLY A 189 6.64 14.99 1.23
N ALA A 190 6.28 16.23 1.54
CA ALA A 190 6.69 16.91 2.77
C ALA A 190 6.36 16.12 4.05
N THR A 191 5.21 15.45 4.12
CA THR A 191 4.88 14.58 5.27
C THR A 191 5.86 13.40 5.38
N MET A 192 6.27 12.81 4.26
CA MET A 192 7.22 11.70 4.25
C MET A 192 8.60 12.17 4.72
N GLU A 193 9.06 13.36 4.27
CA GLU A 193 10.28 13.99 4.81
C GLU A 193 10.18 14.17 6.32
N SER A 194 9.10 14.80 6.79
CA SER A 194 8.88 15.07 8.21
C SER A 194 9.03 13.80 9.06
N VAL A 195 8.38 12.71 8.64
CA VAL A 195 8.36 11.47 9.41
C VAL A 195 9.70 10.74 9.34
N LEU A 196 10.23 10.53 8.14
CA LEU A 196 11.47 9.76 7.96
C LEU A 196 12.69 10.49 8.57
N THR A 197 12.75 11.82 8.42
CA THR A 197 13.81 12.63 9.02
C THR A 197 13.69 12.67 10.55
N GLY A 198 12.48 12.93 11.06
CA GLY A 198 12.27 13.05 12.50
C GLY A 198 12.52 11.75 13.26
N TYR A 199 12.18 10.62 12.67
CA TYR A 199 12.46 9.31 13.25
C TYR A 199 13.90 8.82 13.03
N ASP A 200 14.73 9.51 12.24
CA ASP A 200 16.01 8.98 11.69
C ASP A 200 15.77 7.60 11.03
N ASP A 201 14.72 7.48 10.24
CA ASP A 201 14.30 6.21 9.67
C ASP A 201 15.26 5.77 8.54
N PRO A 202 15.99 4.65 8.69
CA PRO A 202 16.97 4.23 7.70
C PRO A 202 16.33 3.80 6.36
N ARG A 203 15.03 3.52 6.33
CA ARG A 203 14.29 3.19 5.10
C ARG A 203 14.26 4.36 4.12
N MET A 204 14.46 5.60 4.59
CA MET A 204 14.50 6.79 3.76
C MET A 204 15.43 6.65 2.56
N SER A 205 16.65 6.13 2.78
CA SER A 205 17.66 5.91 1.72
C SER A 205 17.30 4.81 0.71
N LYS A 206 16.29 3.98 1.05
CA LYS A 206 15.76 2.95 0.16
C LYS A 206 14.57 3.44 -0.64
N TYR A 207 13.81 4.37 -0.08
CA TYR A 207 12.61 4.91 -0.68
C TYR A 207 12.91 6.04 -1.67
N TYR A 208 13.92 6.86 -1.36
CA TYR A 208 14.19 8.09 -2.10
C TYR A 208 15.67 8.26 -2.41
N ASP A 209 15.94 8.88 -3.55
CA ASP A 209 17.24 9.43 -3.89
C ASP A 209 17.44 10.75 -3.12
N PRO A 210 18.65 11.08 -2.66
CA PRO A 210 18.95 12.39 -2.09
C PRO A 210 18.63 13.53 -3.06
N ALA A 211 18.34 14.72 -2.53
CA ALA A 211 18.15 15.91 -3.33
C ALA A 211 19.42 16.23 -4.13
N ASN A 212 19.26 16.66 -5.39
CA ASN A 212 20.35 17.04 -6.25
C ASN A 212 20.86 18.46 -5.85
N GLY A 213 22.17 18.65 -5.88
CA GLY A 213 22.80 19.95 -5.59
C GLY A 213 22.89 20.92 -6.76
N ALA A 214 22.13 20.71 -7.82
CA ALA A 214 22.12 21.61 -8.96
C ALA A 214 21.53 22.99 -8.62
N VAL A 215 22.06 24.04 -9.23
CA VAL A 215 21.47 25.39 -9.17
C VAL A 215 20.07 25.33 -9.81
N ILE A 216 19.04 25.71 -9.05
CA ILE A 216 17.69 25.74 -9.58
C ILE A 216 17.40 27.10 -10.17
N THR A 217 17.03 27.08 -11.43
CA THR A 217 16.43 28.23 -12.11
C THR A 217 14.97 27.93 -12.43
N TRP A 218 14.09 28.89 -12.15
CA TRP A 218 12.69 28.83 -12.57
C TRP A 218 12.26 30.19 -13.10
N LYS A 219 11.14 30.25 -13.83
CA LYS A 219 10.56 31.49 -14.26
C LYS A 219 9.39 31.88 -13.38
N GLU A 220 9.39 33.13 -12.94
CA GLU A 220 8.28 33.74 -12.25
C GLU A 220 7.98 35.09 -12.90
N ASN A 221 6.79 35.25 -13.48
CA ASN A 221 6.39 36.41 -14.25
C ASN A 221 7.44 36.80 -15.34
N ASP A 222 7.88 35.81 -16.10
CA ASP A 222 8.92 35.92 -17.13
C ASP A 222 10.33 36.33 -16.64
N VAL A 223 10.51 36.48 -15.34
CA VAL A 223 11.83 36.73 -14.73
C VAL A 223 12.46 35.41 -14.32
N VAL A 224 13.69 35.17 -14.78
CA VAL A 224 14.48 34.03 -14.32
C VAL A 224 14.91 34.28 -12.88
N LYS A 225 14.53 33.37 -12.00
CA LYS A 225 14.95 33.32 -10.60
C LYS A 225 15.97 32.21 -10.42
N GLU A 226 16.93 32.41 -9.55
CA GLU A 226 17.92 31.42 -9.15
C GLU A 226 17.84 31.17 -7.65
N LEU A 227 17.96 29.93 -7.24
CA LEU A 227 18.12 29.54 -5.84
C LEU A 227 19.42 28.76 -5.67
N PRO A 228 20.46 29.40 -5.12
CA PRO A 228 21.67 28.71 -4.73
C PRO A 228 21.49 27.82 -3.49
N GLN A 229 20.40 27.98 -2.76
CA GLN A 229 20.14 27.36 -1.46
C GLN A 229 19.91 25.86 -1.47
N LEU A 230 19.63 25.25 -2.62
CA LEU A 230 19.59 23.78 -2.69
C LEU A 230 20.96 23.13 -2.54
N PHE A 231 22.05 23.85 -2.70
CA PHE A 231 23.36 23.36 -2.31
C PHE A 231 23.44 23.00 -0.82
N GLU A 232 22.67 23.67 0.03
CA GLU A 232 22.57 23.32 1.45
C GLU A 232 21.87 21.97 1.67
N TYR A 233 21.06 21.51 0.73
CA TYR A 233 20.31 20.25 0.78
C TYR A 233 20.92 19.17 -0.13
N ALA A 234 22.00 19.47 -0.87
CA ALA A 234 22.67 18.50 -1.70
C ALA A 234 23.14 17.29 -0.86
N GLY A 235 22.70 16.09 -1.25
CA GLY A 235 22.98 14.87 -0.51
C GLY A 235 22.11 14.63 0.71
N SER A 236 21.25 15.60 1.09
CA SER A 236 20.19 15.39 2.08
C SER A 236 18.86 15.00 1.40
N TYR A 237 17.85 14.68 2.20
CA TYR A 237 16.52 14.34 1.68
C TYR A 237 15.58 15.52 1.83
N LYS A 238 14.91 15.90 0.71
CA LYS A 238 14.02 17.06 0.69
C LYS A 238 12.73 16.75 -0.06
N GLY A 239 11.62 16.88 0.64
CA GLY A 239 10.28 16.64 0.12
C GLY A 239 9.66 17.88 -0.54
N VAL A 240 8.51 17.67 -1.15
CA VAL A 240 7.72 18.70 -1.83
C VAL A 240 6.39 18.90 -1.08
N PRO A 241 6.00 20.13 -0.76
CA PRO A 241 4.70 20.40 -0.14
C PRO A 241 3.59 20.17 -1.17
N GLN A 242 2.45 19.69 -0.71
CA GLN A 242 1.28 19.49 -1.57
C GLN A 242 0.52 20.81 -1.75
N GLY A 243 -0.11 20.96 -2.92
CA GLY A 243 -1.02 22.10 -3.15
C GLY A 243 -0.34 23.44 -3.42
N THR A 244 0.93 23.47 -3.81
CA THR A 244 1.67 24.70 -4.13
C THR A 244 1.05 25.51 -5.27
N GLY A 245 0.22 24.90 -6.12
CA GLY A 245 -0.38 25.55 -7.28
C GLY A 245 0.59 25.86 -8.41
N LEU A 246 1.84 25.41 -8.33
CA LEU A 246 2.84 25.63 -9.37
C LEU A 246 2.54 24.81 -10.62
N LEU A 247 2.73 25.42 -11.77
CA LEU A 247 2.69 24.73 -13.06
C LEU A 247 4.01 23.97 -13.25
N SER A 248 3.97 22.91 -14.06
CA SER A 248 5.16 22.08 -14.35
C SER A 248 6.33 22.87 -14.92
N ALA A 249 6.05 23.95 -15.68
CA ALA A 249 7.06 24.85 -16.24
C ALA A 249 7.82 25.64 -15.15
N ASP A 250 7.18 25.88 -14.00
CA ASP A 250 7.72 26.66 -12.88
C ASP A 250 8.14 25.75 -11.72
N ASN A 251 8.47 24.49 -12.00
CA ASN A 251 8.75 23.53 -10.94
C ASN A 251 10.10 23.80 -10.27
N ARG A 252 10.05 24.66 -9.24
CA ARG A 252 11.22 24.96 -8.38
C ARG A 252 11.68 23.77 -7.56
N TYR A 253 10.83 22.74 -7.40
CA TYR A 253 11.12 21.55 -6.62
C TYR A 253 11.74 20.40 -7.44
N LYS A 254 12.07 20.60 -8.72
CA LYS A 254 12.55 19.56 -9.64
C LYS A 254 13.79 18.79 -9.16
N GLU A 255 14.59 19.41 -8.27
CA GLU A 255 15.81 18.82 -7.71
C GLU A 255 15.61 18.25 -6.29
N CYS A 256 14.39 18.31 -5.76
CA CYS A 256 14.05 17.63 -4.51
C CYS A 256 14.11 16.10 -4.67
N SER A 257 14.08 15.39 -3.55
CA SER A 257 14.22 13.93 -3.50
C SER A 257 13.15 13.22 -4.32
N LYS A 258 13.57 12.30 -5.19
CA LYS A 258 12.70 11.50 -6.04
C LYS A 258 12.64 10.06 -5.55
N SER A 259 11.56 9.37 -5.87
CA SER A 259 11.43 7.95 -5.59
C SER A 259 12.54 7.13 -6.26
N THR A 260 13.02 6.08 -5.57
CA THR A 260 13.96 5.09 -6.15
C THR A 260 13.26 4.13 -7.11
N VAL A 261 11.93 4.07 -7.11
CA VAL A 261 11.15 3.17 -7.96
C VAL A 261 11.50 3.39 -9.43
N SER A 262 11.85 2.31 -10.11
CA SER A 262 12.17 2.27 -11.54
C SER A 262 11.14 1.44 -12.31
N GLN A 263 11.20 1.48 -13.64
CA GLN A 263 10.39 0.62 -14.51
C GLN A 263 10.56 -0.88 -14.23
N LYS A 264 11.71 -1.28 -13.64
CA LYS A 264 12.04 -2.68 -13.32
C LYS A 264 11.79 -3.05 -11.86
N THR A 265 11.34 -2.10 -11.05
CA THR A 265 10.88 -2.39 -9.69
C THR A 265 9.52 -3.09 -9.75
N ASN A 266 9.39 -4.27 -9.15
CA ASN A 266 8.11 -4.98 -9.10
C ASN A 266 7.04 -4.16 -8.36
N PRO A 267 5.87 -3.88 -8.95
CA PRO A 267 4.75 -3.27 -8.23
C PRO A 267 4.32 -4.16 -7.06
N ILE A 268 4.36 -3.62 -5.85
CA ILE A 268 3.96 -4.33 -4.63
C ILE A 268 2.43 -4.27 -4.50
N LEU A 269 1.81 -5.40 -4.15
CA LEU A 269 0.38 -5.52 -3.85
C LEU A 269 0.12 -5.74 -2.36
N MET A 270 0.97 -6.54 -1.69
CA MET A 270 0.90 -6.81 -0.26
C MET A 270 2.26 -7.26 0.28
N THR A 271 2.58 -6.85 1.51
CA THR A 271 3.80 -7.27 2.21
C THR A 271 3.48 -7.97 3.52
N ALA A 272 4.39 -8.81 4.00
CA ALA A 272 4.27 -9.41 5.32
C ALA A 272 4.24 -8.35 6.44
N ALA A 273 5.01 -7.27 6.30
CA ALA A 273 4.98 -6.17 7.26
C ALA A 273 3.59 -5.56 7.40
N GLU A 274 2.88 -5.35 6.29
CA GLU A 274 1.47 -4.90 6.32
C GLU A 274 0.60 -5.86 7.13
N VAL A 275 0.74 -7.16 6.89
CA VAL A 275 -0.08 -8.19 7.55
C VAL A 275 0.16 -8.17 9.06
N TRP A 276 1.39 -7.98 9.52
CA TRP A 276 1.68 -7.80 10.94
C TRP A 276 0.99 -6.58 11.54
N PHE A 277 0.91 -5.45 10.82
CA PHE A 277 0.16 -4.27 11.29
C PHE A 277 -1.36 -4.49 11.27
N LEU A 278 -1.89 -5.24 10.32
CA LEU A 278 -3.31 -5.65 10.34
C LEU A 278 -3.62 -6.54 11.55
N ARG A 279 -2.70 -7.45 11.91
CA ARG A 279 -2.81 -8.29 13.12
C ARG A 279 -2.73 -7.43 14.39
N ALA A 280 -1.82 -6.44 14.43
CA ALA A 280 -1.74 -5.49 15.53
C ALA A 280 -3.05 -4.70 15.71
N GLU A 281 -3.65 -4.23 14.62
CA GLU A 281 -4.95 -3.56 14.64
C GLU A 281 -6.06 -4.49 15.15
N ALA A 282 -6.13 -5.71 14.63
CA ALA A 282 -7.12 -6.71 15.06
C ALA A 282 -7.01 -7.03 16.55
N ALA A 283 -5.79 -7.17 17.07
CA ALA A 283 -5.52 -7.38 18.48
C ALA A 283 -5.93 -6.17 19.33
N LEU A 284 -5.55 -4.97 18.91
CA LEU A 284 -5.92 -3.73 19.60
C LEU A 284 -7.44 -3.51 19.67
N ARG A 285 -8.17 -3.97 18.64
CA ARG A 285 -9.66 -3.96 18.62
C ARG A 285 -10.32 -5.08 19.42
N GLY A 286 -9.53 -6.00 20.01
CA GLY A 286 -10.03 -7.18 20.73
C GLY A 286 -10.68 -8.23 19.80
N ILE A 287 -10.33 -8.25 18.52
CA ILE A 287 -10.79 -9.24 17.54
C ILE A 287 -9.93 -10.50 17.59
N SER A 288 -8.63 -10.38 17.85
CA SER A 288 -7.72 -11.50 18.08
C SER A 288 -7.18 -11.50 19.50
N THR A 289 -6.60 -12.63 19.91
CA THR A 289 -5.94 -12.81 21.22
C THR A 289 -4.45 -12.56 21.18
N GLU A 290 -3.93 -12.09 20.04
CA GLU A 290 -2.52 -11.75 19.91
C GLU A 290 -2.16 -10.51 20.73
N ASP A 291 -0.89 -10.34 21.04
CA ASP A 291 -0.40 -9.13 21.70
C ASP A 291 -0.16 -8.03 20.64
N PRO A 292 -0.89 -6.90 20.70
CA PRO A 292 -0.76 -5.84 19.70
C PRO A 292 0.64 -5.22 19.66
N LYS A 293 1.37 -5.19 20.79
CA LYS A 293 2.77 -4.74 20.84
C LYS A 293 3.67 -5.67 20.05
N ILE A 294 3.56 -6.98 20.29
CA ILE A 294 4.39 -7.98 19.58
C ILE A 294 4.13 -7.90 18.07
N CYS A 295 2.86 -7.82 17.66
CA CYS A 295 2.52 -7.69 16.24
C CYS A 295 3.07 -6.39 15.63
N TYR A 296 2.97 -5.26 16.34
CA TYR A 296 3.50 -3.97 15.90
C TYR A 296 5.03 -4.01 15.73
N GLU A 297 5.75 -4.45 16.76
CA GLU A 297 7.22 -4.52 16.72
C GLU A 297 7.70 -5.51 15.64
N THR A 298 6.99 -6.63 15.46
CA THR A 298 7.29 -7.59 14.39
C THR A 298 7.05 -6.96 13.01
N GLY A 299 5.98 -6.18 12.84
CA GLY A 299 5.72 -5.46 11.60
C GLY A 299 6.84 -4.48 11.23
N VAL A 300 7.34 -3.71 12.22
CA VAL A 300 8.48 -2.82 12.01
C VAL A 300 9.75 -3.60 11.65
N LYS A 301 10.06 -4.68 12.39
CA LYS A 301 11.22 -5.55 12.13
C LYS A 301 11.16 -6.16 10.72
N THR A 302 10.00 -6.69 10.35
CA THR A 302 9.75 -7.27 9.02
C THR A 302 9.96 -6.23 7.91
N SER A 303 9.48 -4.98 8.11
CA SER A 303 9.69 -3.90 7.15
C SER A 303 11.17 -3.52 7.01
N PHE A 304 11.91 -3.42 8.12
CA PHE A 304 13.35 -3.11 8.09
C PHE A 304 14.13 -4.21 7.35
N GLU A 305 13.82 -5.46 7.63
CA GLU A 305 14.46 -6.62 6.98
C GLU A 305 14.10 -6.68 5.49
N GLN A 306 12.83 -6.46 5.11
CA GLN A 306 12.39 -6.36 3.72
C GLN A 306 13.22 -5.35 2.92
N TRP A 307 13.54 -4.20 3.52
CA TRP A 307 14.30 -3.13 2.87
C TRP A 307 15.82 -3.25 3.09
N GLY A 308 16.28 -4.28 3.81
CA GLY A 308 17.71 -4.51 4.06
C GLY A 308 18.37 -3.36 4.84
N VAL A 309 17.68 -2.83 5.85
CA VAL A 309 18.21 -1.79 6.74
C VAL A 309 18.31 -2.31 8.17
N GLY A 310 19.30 -1.81 8.92
CA GLY A 310 19.57 -2.19 10.30
C GLY A 310 19.05 -1.17 11.32
N GLY A 311 19.37 -1.44 12.62
CA GLY A 311 19.11 -0.50 13.71
C GLY A 311 17.68 -0.57 14.28
N VAL A 312 16.91 -1.59 13.97
CA VAL A 312 15.49 -1.70 14.33
C VAL A 312 15.25 -1.69 15.84
N ASP A 313 16.11 -2.31 16.65
CA ASP A 313 15.90 -2.35 18.11
C ASP A 313 16.07 -0.96 18.74
N ALA A 314 17.05 -0.17 18.29
CA ALA A 314 17.21 1.22 18.70
C ALA A 314 16.05 2.09 18.20
N TYR A 315 15.58 1.86 16.98
CA TYR A 315 14.42 2.55 16.41
C TYR A 315 13.15 2.32 17.23
N LEU A 316 12.87 1.07 17.64
CA LEU A 316 11.71 0.70 18.46
C LEU A 316 11.76 1.23 19.91
N GLN A 317 12.89 1.74 20.35
CA GLN A 317 13.07 2.37 21.65
C GLN A 317 13.26 3.88 21.57
N SER A 318 13.17 4.45 20.34
CA SER A 318 13.43 5.86 20.09
C SER A 318 12.28 6.73 20.65
N ASP A 319 12.65 7.83 21.29
CA ASP A 319 11.77 8.91 21.72
C ASP A 319 11.60 10.02 20.67
N LYS A 320 12.15 9.81 19.48
CA LYS A 320 12.09 10.77 18.38
C LYS A 320 10.68 10.88 17.80
N THR A 321 10.32 12.10 17.44
CA THR A 321 9.04 12.43 16.78
C THR A 321 9.31 13.00 15.39
N PRO A 322 8.32 12.98 14.47
CA PRO A 322 8.44 13.64 13.19
C PRO A 322 8.90 15.11 13.29
N ALA A 323 9.75 15.50 12.37
CA ALA A 323 10.28 16.87 12.32
C ALA A 323 9.32 17.85 11.65
N ASP A 324 9.40 19.14 12.00
CA ASP A 324 8.74 20.16 11.22
C ASP A 324 9.29 20.20 9.80
N TYR A 325 8.43 20.41 8.83
CA TYR A 325 8.86 20.63 7.45
C TYR A 325 9.20 22.10 7.24
N LYS A 326 10.36 22.35 6.65
CA LYS A 326 10.81 23.68 6.24
C LYS A 326 10.96 23.73 4.73
N ASP A 327 10.15 24.56 4.09
CA ASP A 327 10.18 24.69 2.64
C ASP A 327 11.48 25.40 2.18
N PRO A 328 12.20 24.84 1.20
CA PRO A 328 13.46 25.43 0.73
C PRO A 328 13.28 26.73 -0.07
N PHE A 329 12.08 27.08 -0.48
CA PHE A 329 11.82 28.18 -1.41
C PHE A 329 10.92 29.26 -0.86
N ASP A 330 9.96 28.89 0.04
CA ASP A 330 8.94 29.81 0.49
C ASP A 330 8.41 29.40 1.87
N THR A 331 8.71 30.21 2.87
CA THR A 331 8.31 29.95 4.26
C THR A 331 6.79 29.89 4.47
N GLN A 332 5.98 30.35 3.51
CA GLN A 332 4.53 30.16 3.57
C GLN A 332 4.10 28.68 3.54
N PHE A 333 4.97 27.80 3.02
CA PHE A 333 4.76 26.35 2.97
C PHE A 333 5.44 25.60 4.13
N ASP A 334 6.02 26.32 5.09
CA ASP A 334 6.50 25.71 6.33
C ASP A 334 5.34 25.09 7.09
N MET A 335 5.53 23.88 7.60
CA MET A 335 4.47 23.14 8.30
C MET A 335 5.02 22.49 9.56
N ASN A 336 4.30 22.65 10.68
CA ASN A 336 4.63 21.94 11.91
C ASN A 336 4.19 20.48 11.80
N ALA A 337 4.99 19.58 12.36
CA ALA A 337 4.68 18.16 12.41
C ALA A 337 3.29 17.93 13.05
N ARG A 338 2.47 17.10 12.40
CA ARG A 338 1.13 16.75 12.87
C ARG A 338 1.06 15.39 13.54
N ILE A 339 2.02 14.52 13.23
CA ILE A 339 2.23 13.25 13.91
C ILE A 339 3.19 13.57 15.07
N THR A 340 2.78 13.23 16.28
CA THR A 340 3.53 13.49 17.51
C THR A 340 3.95 12.23 18.25
N THR A 341 3.57 11.07 17.70
CA THR A 341 3.95 9.76 18.25
C THR A 341 5.38 9.41 17.89
N THR A 342 6.01 8.61 18.74
CA THR A 342 7.33 8.01 18.52
C THR A 342 7.19 6.59 17.95
N PRO A 343 8.25 5.94 17.48
CA PRO A 343 8.23 4.52 17.14
C PRO A 343 8.12 3.59 18.38
N ASN A 344 8.42 4.08 19.58
CA ASN A 344 8.40 3.30 20.79
C ASN A 344 6.95 3.01 21.25
N TRP A 345 6.60 1.72 21.30
CA TRP A 345 5.27 1.30 21.78
C TRP A 345 4.99 1.67 23.22
N ALA A 346 6.05 1.60 24.07
CA ALA A 346 5.89 1.69 25.52
C ALA A 346 5.50 3.09 26.01
N ASP A 347 5.74 4.13 25.24
CA ASP A 347 5.41 5.51 25.60
C ASP A 347 4.01 5.96 25.14
N ALA A 348 3.25 5.07 24.49
CA ALA A 348 1.89 5.38 24.03
C ALA A 348 0.95 5.65 25.21
N ASN A 349 0.27 6.79 25.15
CA ASN A 349 -0.72 7.19 26.14
C ASN A 349 -2.11 6.67 25.76
N GLY A 350 -2.31 5.36 25.91
CA GLY A 350 -3.58 4.70 25.66
C GLY A 350 -3.78 4.17 24.24
N THR A 351 -4.94 3.57 24.03
CA THR A 351 -5.26 2.79 22.82
C THR A 351 -5.27 3.61 21.54
N GLU A 352 -5.69 4.87 21.61
CA GLU A 352 -5.74 5.75 20.42
C GLU A 352 -4.33 6.05 19.91
N GLU A 353 -3.38 6.32 20.81
CA GLU A 353 -2.01 6.59 20.40
C GLU A 353 -1.31 5.32 19.91
N GLN A 354 -1.62 4.15 20.52
CA GLN A 354 -1.18 2.85 20.02
C GLN A 354 -1.70 2.62 18.59
N PHE A 355 -2.96 2.98 18.32
CA PHE A 355 -3.54 2.89 16.98
C PHE A 355 -2.85 3.83 15.98
N GLU A 356 -2.58 5.09 16.36
CA GLU A 356 -1.82 6.04 15.55
C GLU A 356 -0.43 5.49 15.20
N LYS A 357 0.28 4.88 16.16
CA LYS A 357 1.58 4.24 15.92
C LYS A 357 1.48 3.09 14.89
N ILE A 358 0.49 2.21 15.05
CA ILE A 358 0.25 1.11 14.09
C ILE A 358 0.03 1.67 12.68
N MET A 359 -0.87 2.64 12.53
CA MET A 359 -1.22 3.18 11.21
C MET A 359 -0.07 3.97 10.59
N THR A 360 0.71 4.70 11.38
CA THR A 360 1.89 5.43 10.90
C THR A 360 2.97 4.48 10.40
N GLN A 361 3.27 3.40 11.16
CA GLN A 361 4.26 2.43 10.74
C GLN A 361 3.77 1.55 9.57
N LYS A 362 2.48 1.22 9.52
CA LYS A 362 1.87 0.56 8.36
C LYS A 362 2.05 1.42 7.10
N TRP A 363 1.74 2.72 7.18
CA TRP A 363 1.90 3.65 6.06
C TRP A 363 3.33 3.71 5.53
N LEU A 364 4.33 3.73 6.43
CA LEU A 364 5.74 3.66 6.03
C LEU A 364 6.07 2.31 5.36
N ALA A 365 5.59 1.21 5.93
CA ALA A 365 5.95 -0.14 5.49
C ALA A 365 5.37 -0.52 4.12
N ILE A 366 4.18 -0.01 3.77
CA ILE A 366 3.53 -0.32 2.49
C ILE A 366 4.02 0.54 1.32
N TYR A 367 4.99 1.47 1.54
CA TYR A 367 5.59 2.20 0.43
C TYR A 367 6.13 1.25 -0.65
N PRO A 368 5.88 1.48 -1.95
CA PRO A 368 5.20 2.64 -2.57
C PRO A 368 3.71 2.41 -2.91
N GLU A 369 2.99 1.52 -2.22
CA GLU A 369 1.58 1.21 -2.49
C GLU A 369 0.64 2.34 -2.05
N GLY A 370 0.49 3.33 -2.92
CA GLY A 370 -0.24 4.55 -2.64
C GLY A 370 -1.75 4.38 -2.54
N ASN A 371 -2.35 3.40 -3.25
CA ASN A 371 -3.80 3.17 -3.20
C ASN A 371 -4.22 2.67 -1.82
N GLU A 372 -3.52 1.65 -1.28
CA GLU A 372 -3.77 1.14 0.06
C GLU A 372 -3.52 2.22 1.12
N ALA A 373 -2.41 2.97 1.00
CA ALA A 373 -2.07 4.05 1.93
C ALA A 373 -3.16 5.13 1.99
N TRP A 374 -3.68 5.55 0.83
CA TRP A 374 -4.75 6.53 0.72
C TRP A 374 -6.07 6.01 1.29
N THR A 375 -6.38 4.75 1.04
CA THR A 375 -7.60 4.11 1.54
C THR A 375 -7.58 3.96 3.05
N GLU A 376 -6.45 3.55 3.63
CA GLU A 376 -6.26 3.46 5.07
C GLU A 376 -6.35 4.82 5.75
N GLN A 377 -5.77 5.86 5.15
CA GLN A 377 -5.88 7.22 5.70
C GLN A 377 -7.32 7.71 5.72
N ARG A 378 -8.12 7.44 4.66
CA ARG A 378 -9.56 7.78 4.65
C ARG A 378 -10.37 6.98 5.66
N ARG A 379 -10.01 5.70 5.88
CA ARG A 379 -10.70 4.82 6.83
C ARG A 379 -10.44 5.21 8.28
N THR A 380 -9.22 5.62 8.60
CA THR A 380 -8.73 5.76 9.98
C THR A 380 -8.46 7.20 10.39
N GLY A 381 -8.24 8.11 9.45
CA GLY A 381 -7.71 9.45 9.70
C GLY A 381 -6.19 9.48 9.90
N TYR A 382 -5.51 8.33 9.85
CA TYR A 382 -4.06 8.20 10.04
C TYR A 382 -3.36 7.71 8.75
N PRO A 383 -2.07 8.12 8.53
CA PRO A 383 -1.35 9.09 9.34
C PRO A 383 -1.94 10.50 9.24
N LYS A 384 -1.62 11.35 10.21
CA LYS A 384 -2.02 12.77 10.20
C LYS A 384 -1.16 13.54 9.21
N LEU A 385 -1.52 13.47 7.92
CA LEU A 385 -0.82 14.18 6.86
C LEU A 385 -0.90 15.69 7.02
N PHE A 386 0.05 16.44 6.44
CA PHE A 386 -0.05 17.88 6.28
C PHE A 386 -1.31 18.25 5.48
N LYS A 387 -1.94 19.39 5.83
CA LYS A 387 -3.17 19.90 5.20
C LYS A 387 -2.87 21.02 4.24
#